data_c04b6fb307d10367cb291778b83e3ae2
#
_entry.id   c04b6fb307d10367cb291778b83e3ae2
#
_cell.length_a   1.000
_cell.length_b   1.000
_cell.length_c   1.000
_cell.angle_alpha   90.00
_cell.angle_beta   90.00
_cell.angle_gamma   90.00
#
_symmetry.space_group_name_H-M   'P 1'
#
loop_
_entity.id
_entity.type
_entity.pdbx_description
1 polymer ?
#
loop_
_entity_poly.entity_id
_entity_poly.type
_entity_poly.pdbx_seq_one_letter_code
_entity_poly.pdbx_strand_id
1 'polypeptide(L)'
;LYYLAISDRPWKPKNPLKRFALYPAFLYAKARGWKPLLKKLDRLSCRYDFASSEFVGVPCAGYGERETYHKALYDKTLRVPFEEYQFNIPAGYDEYLRCLYGDYMQIPPKEKQVTRHDFSAYRK
;
A
#
# COMPACT_ATOMS: atom_id res chain seq x y z
N LEU A 1 -7.62 1.70 11.46
CA LEU A 1 -7.48 2.08 12.87
C LEU A 1 -6.03 2.42 13.23
N TYR A 2 -5.05 1.59 12.83
CA TYR A 2 -3.62 1.86 13.11
C TYR A 2 -3.18 3.25 12.64
N TYR A 3 -3.44 3.61 11.38
CA TYR A 3 -3.13 4.94 10.84
C TYR A 3 -3.82 6.08 11.59
N LEU A 4 -5.03 5.87 12.09
CA LEU A 4 -5.72 6.86 12.91
C LEU A 4 -5.06 7.04 14.28
N ALA A 5 -4.47 6.00 14.83
CA ALA A 5 -3.81 6.05 16.13
C ALA A 5 -2.47 6.82 16.09
N ILE A 6 -1.71 6.70 14.98
CA ILE A 6 -0.37 7.34 14.82
C ILE A 6 -0.45 8.73 14.19
N SER A 7 -1.54 9.09 13.54
CA SER A 7 -1.66 10.37 12.84
C SER A 7 -1.78 11.53 13.84
N ASP A 8 -0.86 12.47 13.76
CA ASP A 8 -0.92 13.75 14.49
C ASP A 8 -1.85 14.77 13.82
N ARG A 9 -2.17 14.53 12.54
CA ARG A 9 -3.11 15.38 11.81
C ARG A 9 -4.55 14.99 12.16
N PRO A 10 -5.45 15.97 12.39
CA PRO A 10 -6.85 15.67 12.59
C PRO A 10 -7.41 15.00 11.34
N TRP A 11 -7.95 13.80 11.52
CA TRP A 11 -8.62 13.08 10.45
C TRP A 11 -9.89 13.83 10.03
N LYS A 12 -9.89 14.39 8.81
CA LYS A 12 -10.99 15.19 8.26
C LYS A 12 -11.49 14.58 6.95
N PRO A 13 -12.38 13.57 6.98
CA PRO A 13 -13.05 13.11 5.77
C PRO A 13 -13.81 14.25 5.11
N LYS A 14 -13.78 14.32 3.78
CA LYS A 14 -14.51 15.32 3.00
C LYS A 14 -16.04 15.24 3.22
N ASN A 15 -16.55 14.04 3.48
CA ASN A 15 -17.97 13.80 3.73
C ASN A 15 -18.26 13.90 5.25
N PRO A 16 -19.11 14.85 5.69
CA PRO A 16 -19.42 15.05 7.11
C PRO A 16 -20.13 13.84 7.75
N LEU A 17 -20.99 13.15 6.99
CA LEU A 17 -21.67 11.94 7.47
C LEU A 17 -20.69 10.80 7.76
N LYS A 18 -19.72 10.58 6.88
CA LYS A 18 -18.63 9.62 7.12
C LYS A 18 -17.78 10.01 8.33
N ARG A 19 -17.55 11.31 8.52
CA ARG A 19 -16.82 11.81 9.69
C ARG A 19 -17.54 11.45 10.99
N PHE A 20 -18.84 11.70 11.04
CA PHE A 20 -19.66 11.40 12.22
C PHE A 20 -19.70 9.89 12.50
N ALA A 21 -19.95 9.06 11.48
CA ALA A 21 -20.03 7.61 11.60
C ALA A 21 -18.70 6.95 12.05
N LEU A 22 -17.55 7.51 11.64
CA LEU A 22 -16.23 6.95 11.96
C LEU A 22 -15.56 7.58 13.19
N TYR A 23 -16.17 8.61 13.77
CA TYR A 23 -15.63 9.30 14.95
C TYR A 23 -15.44 8.39 16.17
N PRO A 24 -16.37 7.47 16.52
CA PRO A 24 -16.15 6.50 17.60
C PRO A 24 -14.94 5.60 17.35
N ALA A 25 -14.74 5.16 16.10
CA ALA A 25 -13.58 4.35 15.73
C ALA A 25 -12.25 5.13 15.88
N PHE A 26 -12.27 6.43 15.58
CA PHE A 26 -11.12 7.32 15.81
C PHE A 26 -10.82 7.45 17.31
N LEU A 27 -11.82 7.72 18.15
CA LEU A 27 -11.64 7.82 19.60
C LEU A 27 -11.12 6.51 20.19
N TYR A 28 -11.68 5.39 19.77
CA TYR A 28 -11.18 4.06 20.16
C TYR A 28 -9.72 3.85 19.79
N ALA A 29 -9.34 4.22 18.56
CA ALA A 29 -7.96 4.09 18.09
C ALA A 29 -6.99 4.96 18.91
N LYS A 30 -7.38 6.19 19.24
CA LYS A 30 -6.57 7.09 20.07
C LYS A 30 -6.45 6.59 21.51
N ALA A 31 -7.54 6.14 22.12
CA ALA A 31 -7.53 5.61 23.49
C ALA A 31 -6.72 4.31 23.62
N ARG A 32 -6.81 3.44 22.63
CA ARG A 32 -6.10 2.14 22.63
C ARG A 32 -4.60 2.29 22.34
N GLY A 33 -4.23 3.34 21.62
CA GLY A 33 -2.87 3.57 21.12
C GLY A 33 -2.53 2.67 19.93
N TRP A 34 -1.38 2.92 19.33
CA TRP A 34 -0.97 2.24 18.11
C TRP A 34 -0.37 0.84 18.32
N LYS A 35 0.30 0.59 19.46
CA LYS A 35 1.02 -0.68 19.70
C LYS A 35 0.12 -1.92 19.67
N PRO A 36 -1.03 -1.97 20.38
CA PRO A 36 -1.93 -3.13 20.30
C PRO A 36 -2.59 -3.28 18.93
N LEU A 37 -2.83 -2.16 18.22
CA LEU A 37 -3.39 -2.19 16.86
C LEU A 37 -2.38 -2.75 15.86
N LEU A 38 -1.10 -2.40 16.00
CA LEU A 38 -0.01 -2.95 15.18
C LEU A 38 0.14 -4.46 15.42
N LYS A 39 0.17 -4.90 16.68
CA LYS A 39 0.22 -6.34 17.02
C LYS A 39 -0.97 -7.13 16.43
N LYS A 40 -2.17 -6.53 16.42
CA LYS A 40 -3.34 -7.17 15.81
C LYS A 40 -3.19 -7.26 14.30
N LEU A 41 -2.68 -6.22 13.67
CA LEU A 41 -2.43 -6.18 12.23
C LEU A 41 -1.40 -7.25 11.83
N ASP A 42 -0.26 -7.30 12.52
CA ASP A 42 0.78 -8.29 12.32
C ASP A 42 0.24 -9.73 12.44
N ARG A 43 -0.51 -10.00 13.51
CA ARG A 43 -1.16 -11.29 13.69
C ARG A 43 -2.14 -11.66 12.57
N LEU A 44 -2.87 -10.68 12.03
CA LEU A 44 -3.78 -10.90 10.91
C LEU A 44 -3.00 -11.16 9.61
N SER A 45 -1.90 -10.45 9.39
CA SER A 45 -1.03 -10.64 8.22
C SER A 45 -0.37 -12.01 8.20
N CYS A 46 -0.07 -12.56 9.37
CA CYS A 46 0.55 -13.89 9.51
C CYS A 46 -0.47 -15.01 9.78
N ARG A 47 -1.77 -14.76 9.55
CA ARG A 47 -2.83 -15.74 9.89
C ARG A 47 -2.79 -16.99 9.00
N TYR A 48 -2.44 -16.81 7.74
CA TYR A 48 -2.35 -17.87 6.76
C TYR A 48 -0.90 -18.16 6.43
N ASP A 49 -0.58 -19.43 6.26
CA ASP A 49 0.77 -19.84 5.88
C ASP A 49 1.07 -19.43 4.44
N PHE A 50 2.21 -18.77 4.23
CA PHE A 50 2.63 -18.30 2.92
C PHE A 50 2.87 -19.45 1.94
N ALA A 51 3.44 -20.58 2.42
CA ALA A 51 3.79 -21.69 1.55
C ALA A 51 2.56 -22.35 0.91
N SER A 52 1.48 -22.50 1.68
CA SER A 52 0.21 -23.12 1.25
C SER A 52 -0.77 -22.15 0.61
N SER A 53 -0.53 -20.83 0.68
CA SER A 53 -1.40 -19.83 0.10
C SER A 53 -1.23 -19.75 -1.42
N GLU A 54 -2.34 -19.64 -2.13
CA GLU A 54 -2.37 -19.39 -3.58
C GLU A 54 -2.19 -17.90 -3.91
N PHE A 55 -2.75 -17.03 -3.06
CA PHE A 55 -2.67 -15.59 -3.19
C PHE A 55 -1.86 -14.97 -2.06
N VAL A 56 -1.11 -13.94 -2.39
CA VAL A 56 -0.33 -13.13 -1.45
C VAL A 56 -0.62 -11.65 -1.68
N GLY A 57 -0.48 -10.84 -0.64
CA GLY A 57 -0.77 -9.42 -0.76
C GLY A 57 -0.22 -8.61 0.40
N VAL A 58 -0.26 -7.29 0.26
CA VAL A 58 0.16 -6.34 1.29
C VAL A 58 -1.07 -5.77 1.99
N PRO A 59 -1.41 -6.22 3.20
CA PRO A 59 -2.68 -5.87 3.85
C PRO A 59 -2.78 -4.40 4.26
N CYS A 60 -1.68 -3.66 4.22
CA CYS A 60 -1.58 -2.28 4.69
C CYS A 60 -1.29 -1.26 3.60
N ALA A 61 -1.23 -1.69 2.36
CA ALA A 61 -0.92 -0.82 1.27
C ALA A 61 -2.10 0.05 0.84
N GLY A 62 -1.81 1.15 0.15
CA GLY A 62 -2.79 2.16 -0.22
C GLY A 62 -3.75 1.75 -1.33
N TYR A 63 -3.47 0.66 -2.04
CA TYR A 63 -4.24 0.20 -3.21
C TYR A 63 -5.26 -0.89 -2.88
N GLY A 64 -5.33 -1.36 -1.63
CA GLY A 64 -6.33 -2.32 -1.16
C GLY A 64 -6.24 -3.67 -1.89
N GLU A 65 -7.36 -4.16 -2.41
CA GLU A 65 -7.46 -5.46 -3.08
C GLU A 65 -6.57 -5.59 -4.32
N ARG A 66 -6.19 -4.49 -4.95
CA ARG A 66 -5.27 -4.47 -6.10
C ARG A 66 -3.85 -4.93 -5.76
N GLU A 67 -3.51 -4.99 -4.48
CA GLU A 67 -2.23 -5.51 -4.00
C GLU A 67 -2.33 -6.98 -3.55
N THR A 68 -3.31 -7.71 -4.08
CA THR A 68 -3.44 -9.16 -3.89
C THR A 68 -3.19 -9.85 -5.24
N TYR A 69 -2.18 -10.70 -5.27
CA TYR A 69 -1.68 -11.34 -6.48
C TYR A 69 -1.59 -12.85 -6.31
N HIS A 70 -1.62 -13.56 -7.43
CA HIS A 70 -1.26 -14.96 -7.44
C HIS A 70 0.22 -15.12 -7.06
N LYS A 71 0.53 -15.98 -6.08
CA LYS A 71 1.91 -16.17 -5.57
C LYS A 71 2.91 -16.55 -6.67
N ALA A 72 2.45 -17.26 -7.69
CA ALA A 72 3.28 -17.68 -8.83
C ALA A 72 3.98 -16.51 -9.55
N LEU A 73 3.50 -15.28 -9.43
CA LEU A 73 4.18 -14.10 -9.98
C LEU A 73 5.60 -13.90 -9.42
N TYR A 74 5.85 -14.44 -8.22
CA TYR A 74 7.11 -14.30 -7.50
C TYR A 74 8.01 -15.55 -7.53
N ASP A 75 7.53 -16.66 -8.12
CA ASP A 75 8.27 -17.94 -8.13
C ASP A 75 9.57 -17.88 -8.92
N LYS A 76 9.63 -17.00 -9.92
CA LYS A 76 10.80 -16.84 -10.78
C LYS A 76 11.29 -15.40 -10.75
N THR A 77 12.59 -15.25 -10.89
CA THR A 77 13.27 -13.97 -10.93
C THR A 77 13.90 -13.76 -12.31
N LEU A 78 13.75 -12.56 -12.85
CA LEU A 78 14.44 -12.10 -14.05
C LEU A 78 15.51 -11.10 -13.66
N ARG A 79 16.63 -11.15 -14.36
CA ARG A 79 17.69 -10.16 -14.23
C ARG A 79 17.56 -9.14 -15.36
N VAL A 80 17.34 -7.87 -15.00
CA VAL A 80 17.10 -6.79 -15.96
C VAL A 80 18.11 -5.66 -15.77
N PRO A 81 18.56 -5.02 -16.88
CA PRO A 81 19.42 -3.87 -16.79
C PRO A 81 18.62 -2.63 -16.35
N PHE A 82 19.24 -1.80 -15.53
CA PHE A 82 18.77 -0.48 -15.17
C PHE A 82 19.99 0.44 -15.03
N GLU A 83 20.16 1.36 -15.98
CA GLU A 83 21.38 2.16 -16.15
C GLU A 83 22.61 1.24 -16.28
N GLU A 84 23.63 1.43 -15.45
CA GLU A 84 24.84 0.59 -15.42
C GLU A 84 24.72 -0.66 -14.55
N TYR A 85 23.58 -0.89 -13.90
CA TYR A 85 23.38 -1.98 -12.95
C TYR A 85 22.44 -3.05 -13.49
N GLN A 86 22.49 -4.21 -12.84
CA GLN A 86 21.60 -5.34 -13.09
C GLN A 86 20.78 -5.63 -11.84
N PHE A 87 19.45 -5.61 -11.95
CA PHE A 87 18.54 -5.86 -10.84
C PHE A 87 17.72 -7.13 -11.05
N ASN A 88 17.41 -7.80 -9.94
CA ASN A 88 16.49 -8.91 -9.94
C ASN A 88 15.06 -8.40 -9.74
N ILE A 89 14.15 -8.77 -10.64
CA ILE A 89 12.73 -8.47 -10.54
C ILE A 89 11.91 -9.75 -10.62
N PRO A 90 10.69 -9.81 -10.07
CA PRO A 90 9.79 -10.95 -10.27
C PRO A 90 9.51 -11.17 -11.76
N ALA A 91 9.45 -12.42 -12.23
CA ALA A 91 9.13 -12.72 -13.61
C ALA A 91 7.70 -12.27 -14.00
N GLY A 92 6.78 -12.25 -13.03
CA GLY A 92 5.41 -11.75 -13.19
C GLY A 92 5.24 -10.24 -13.10
N TYR A 93 6.31 -9.45 -13.26
CA TYR A 93 6.28 -8.00 -13.08
C TYR A 93 5.23 -7.27 -13.94
N ASP A 94 4.99 -7.72 -15.15
CA ASP A 94 4.01 -7.09 -16.05
C ASP A 94 2.59 -7.19 -15.50
N GLU A 95 2.19 -8.40 -15.07
CA GLU A 95 0.89 -8.62 -14.43
C GLU A 95 0.76 -7.82 -13.13
N TYR A 96 1.81 -7.80 -12.30
CA TYR A 96 1.88 -7.00 -11.10
C TYR A 96 1.63 -5.51 -11.39
N LEU A 97 2.33 -4.94 -12.36
CA LEU A 97 2.20 -3.52 -12.73
C LEU A 97 0.83 -3.21 -13.33
N ARG A 98 0.26 -4.12 -14.13
CA ARG A 98 -1.10 -3.97 -14.69
C ARG A 98 -2.17 -3.99 -13.61
N CYS A 99 -2.06 -4.84 -12.61
CA CYS A 99 -2.99 -4.86 -11.49
C CYS A 99 -2.98 -3.54 -10.70
N LEU A 100 -1.80 -2.94 -10.49
CA LEU A 100 -1.67 -1.69 -9.75
C LEU A 100 -2.07 -0.46 -10.55
N TYR A 101 -1.57 -0.35 -11.76
CA TYR A 101 -1.58 0.89 -12.54
C TYR A 101 -2.41 0.82 -13.82
N GLY A 102 -2.93 -0.36 -14.19
CA GLY A 102 -3.60 -0.58 -15.46
C GLY A 102 -2.60 -0.60 -16.62
N ASP A 103 -2.85 0.16 -17.66
CA ASP A 103 -1.89 0.34 -18.76
C ASP A 103 -0.75 1.28 -18.32
N TYR A 104 0.21 0.71 -17.58
CA TYR A 104 1.32 1.47 -16.99
C TYR A 104 2.33 1.98 -18.03
N MET A 105 2.30 1.45 -19.25
CA MET A 105 3.13 1.93 -20.37
C MET A 105 2.58 3.23 -20.98
N GLN A 106 1.32 3.55 -20.73
CA GLN A 106 0.71 4.77 -21.20
C GLN A 106 1.03 5.94 -20.29
N ILE A 107 1.72 6.95 -20.82
CA ILE A 107 2.01 8.18 -20.06
C ILE A 107 0.68 8.90 -19.76
N PRO A 108 0.38 9.20 -18.48
CA PRO A 108 -0.83 9.92 -18.14
C PRO A 108 -0.93 11.29 -18.82
N PRO A 109 -2.16 11.77 -19.14
CA PRO A 109 -2.34 13.14 -19.61
C PRO A 109 -1.71 14.17 -18.66
N LYS A 110 -1.27 15.30 -19.20
CA LYS A 110 -0.53 16.34 -18.43
C LYS A 110 -1.29 16.80 -17.17
N GLU A 111 -2.61 16.85 -17.25
CA GLU A 111 -3.49 17.25 -16.13
C GLU A 111 -3.46 16.25 -14.97
N LYS A 112 -3.06 15.00 -15.24
CA LYS A 112 -2.93 13.94 -14.23
C LYS A 112 -1.50 13.75 -13.73
N GLN A 113 -0.52 14.42 -14.33
CA GLN A 113 0.89 14.38 -13.95
C GLN A 113 1.17 15.32 -12.76
N VAL A 114 0.40 15.19 -11.69
CA VAL A 114 0.56 16.00 -10.47
C VAL A 114 1.23 15.17 -9.37
N THR A 115 2.24 15.75 -8.73
CA THR A 115 2.82 15.14 -7.53
C THR A 115 1.79 15.12 -6.40
N ARG A 116 1.74 14.00 -5.67
CA ARG A 116 0.94 13.87 -4.45
C ARG A 116 1.75 14.08 -3.18
N HIS A 117 3.02 14.42 -3.32
CA HIS A 117 3.94 14.60 -2.22
C HIS A 117 4.19 16.09 -1.99
N ASP A 118 3.84 16.56 -0.79
CA ASP A 118 4.17 17.89 -0.29
C ASP A 118 5.58 17.85 0.33
N PHE A 119 6.61 17.97 -0.51
CA PHE A 119 7.97 18.15 -0.01
C PHE A 119 8.69 19.23 -0.82
N SER A 120 9.63 19.93 -0.17
CA SER A 120 10.55 20.83 -0.84
C SER A 120 11.94 20.21 -0.82
N ALA A 121 12.52 20.03 -2.00
CA ALA A 121 13.89 19.54 -2.11
C ALA A 121 14.86 20.75 -2.14
N TYR A 122 15.86 20.72 -1.27
CA TYR A 122 16.91 21.72 -1.22
C TYR A 122 18.24 21.07 -1.58
N ARG A 123 18.99 21.69 -2.49
CA ARG A 123 20.41 21.37 -2.65
C ARG A 123 21.20 22.02 -1.50
N LYS A 124 22.02 21.23 -0.82
CA LYS A 124 23.06 21.74 0.09
C LYS A 124 24.23 22.24 -0.70
#